data_1c81d95912d0444225813663b893b847
#
_entry.id   1c81d95912d0444225813663b893b847
#
_cell.length_a   1.000
_cell.length_b   1.000
_cell.length_c   1.000
_cell.angle_alpha   90.00
_cell.angle_beta   90.00
_cell.angle_gamma   90.00
#
_symmetry.space_group_name_H-M   'P 1'
#
loop_
_entity.id
_entity.type
_entity.pdbx_description
1 polymer ?
#
loop_
_entity_poly.entity_id
_entity_poly.type
_entity_poly.pdbx_seq_one_letter_code
_entity_poly.pdbx_strand_id
1 'polypeptide(L)'
;MCAAALMLTLGGCSSYKTIDMAGLAGKWNVISINGQKVNPASGETAPYVAFDVQNGRMTANGGCNQLMCSFNKNLPAGTLNFSRVAGTMMACPDMSTEDSMKLALENTTGYRGLKNGEVQLLCGNTAVMTLRKGYQDYSISTLEGKWTIRELDGKEVKSTVENPLTVTFDQNGGYFCTTGCNNIRGDFRTSYTAITFGDGMSTRMACPDMTIEQTFQTVLPKIVSYGRTADGGLAFYSADNEMLMKLNR
;
A
#
# COMPACT_ATOMS: atom_id res chain seq x y z
N MET A 1 -26.60 -9.91 -6.61
CA MET A 1 -27.07 -10.58 -5.38
C MET A 1 -25.83 -10.91 -4.56
N CYS A 2 -25.68 -10.31 -3.34
CA CYS A 2 -24.57 -10.63 -2.46
C CYS A 2 -24.79 -12.05 -1.87
N ALA A 3 -23.94 -13.00 -2.23
CA ALA A 3 -23.98 -14.33 -1.65
C ALA A 3 -23.53 -14.24 -0.19
N ALA A 4 -24.40 -14.56 0.76
CA ALA A 4 -24.08 -14.62 2.18
C ALA A 4 -23.32 -15.92 2.47
N ALA A 5 -22.00 -15.85 2.55
CA ALA A 5 -21.20 -16.91 3.15
C ALA A 5 -21.21 -16.70 4.67
N LEU A 6 -21.91 -17.57 5.38
CA LEU A 6 -21.96 -17.60 6.84
C LEU A 6 -20.62 -18.15 7.38
N MET A 7 -19.64 -17.26 7.60
CA MET A 7 -18.47 -17.62 8.38
C MET A 7 -18.66 -17.18 9.82
N LEU A 8 -18.74 -18.13 10.72
CA LEU A 8 -18.63 -17.93 12.17
C LEU A 8 -17.20 -17.46 12.46
N THR A 9 -17.00 -16.15 12.59
CA THR A 9 -15.75 -15.59 13.07
C THR A 9 -15.83 -15.45 14.58
N LEU A 10 -15.00 -16.20 15.28
CA LEU A 10 -14.68 -15.98 16.68
C LEU A 10 -14.20 -14.51 16.84
N GLY A 11 -14.83 -13.79 17.75
CA GLY A 11 -14.70 -12.36 17.93
C GLY A 11 -13.30 -11.91 18.29
N GLY A 12 -12.60 -11.34 17.31
CA GLY A 12 -11.59 -10.34 17.56
C GLY A 12 -12.28 -8.98 17.56
N CYS A 13 -12.10 -8.16 18.60
CA CYS A 13 -12.55 -6.77 18.63
C CYS A 13 -11.91 -5.96 17.49
N SER A 14 -12.41 -6.09 16.28
CA SER A 14 -12.07 -5.19 15.19
C SER A 14 -12.77 -3.86 15.46
N SER A 15 -12.02 -2.94 16.03
CA SER A 15 -12.54 -1.62 16.34
C SER A 15 -12.66 -0.85 15.03
N TYR A 16 -13.89 -0.73 14.57
CA TYR A 16 -14.23 0.15 13.45
C TYR A 16 -14.16 1.60 13.89
N LYS A 17 -13.80 2.48 12.95
CA LYS A 17 -13.84 3.92 13.11
C LYS A 17 -14.86 4.47 12.12
N THR A 18 -15.79 5.30 12.60
CA THR A 18 -16.66 6.06 11.70
C THR A 18 -15.81 7.09 10.98
N ILE A 19 -15.85 7.08 9.66
CA ILE A 19 -15.28 8.11 8.80
C ILE A 19 -16.42 8.73 8.00
N ASP A 20 -16.31 10.01 7.74
CA ASP A 20 -17.23 10.72 6.84
C ASP A 20 -16.80 10.54 5.37
N MET A 21 -17.61 11.04 4.45
CA MET A 21 -17.34 10.98 3.02
C MET A 21 -16.01 11.68 2.67
N ALA A 22 -15.66 12.77 3.34
CA ALA A 22 -14.41 13.48 3.11
C ALA A 22 -13.19 12.63 3.47
N GLY A 23 -13.31 11.72 4.42
CA GLY A 23 -12.27 10.76 4.79
C GLY A 23 -11.92 9.77 3.67
N LEU A 24 -12.81 9.56 2.68
CA LEU A 24 -12.52 8.74 1.51
C LEU A 24 -11.64 9.46 0.47
N ALA A 25 -11.58 10.80 0.50
CA ALA A 25 -10.91 11.57 -0.56
C ALA A 25 -9.48 11.08 -0.84
N GLY A 26 -9.11 11.07 -2.13
CA GLY A 26 -7.77 10.72 -2.60
C GLY A 26 -7.62 9.27 -3.06
N LYS A 27 -6.38 8.84 -3.24
CA LYS A 27 -6.01 7.53 -3.79
C LYS A 27 -5.78 6.50 -2.68
N TRP A 28 -6.28 5.31 -2.91
CA TRP A 28 -6.21 4.16 -2.01
C TRP A 28 -5.74 2.93 -2.76
N ASN A 29 -4.76 2.22 -2.21
CA ASN A 29 -4.33 0.93 -2.73
C ASN A 29 -5.32 -0.16 -2.31
N VAL A 30 -5.64 -1.06 -3.22
CA VAL A 30 -6.46 -2.23 -2.93
C VAL A 30 -5.55 -3.30 -2.33
N ILE A 31 -5.81 -3.71 -1.10
CA ILE A 31 -5.02 -4.73 -0.40
C ILE A 31 -5.74 -6.08 -0.29
N SER A 32 -7.06 -6.10 -0.43
CA SER A 32 -7.82 -7.34 -0.59
C SER A 32 -9.14 -7.12 -1.32
N ILE A 33 -9.61 -8.14 -2.04
CA ILE A 33 -10.91 -8.19 -2.71
C ILE A 33 -11.59 -9.49 -2.26
N ASN A 34 -12.82 -9.41 -1.76
CA ASN A 34 -13.60 -10.55 -1.25
C ASN A 34 -12.82 -11.42 -0.24
N GLY A 35 -11.99 -10.79 0.59
CA GLY A 35 -11.15 -11.46 1.60
C GLY A 35 -9.85 -12.07 1.06
N GLN A 36 -9.64 -12.08 -0.25
CA GLN A 36 -8.38 -12.53 -0.86
C GLN A 36 -7.41 -11.36 -0.96
N LYS A 37 -6.17 -11.55 -0.51
CA LYS A 37 -5.12 -10.53 -0.63
C LYS A 37 -4.80 -10.27 -2.10
N VAL A 38 -4.62 -9.02 -2.44
CA VAL A 38 -4.16 -8.58 -3.76
C VAL A 38 -2.67 -8.36 -3.70
N ASN A 39 -1.93 -9.16 -4.43
CA ASN A 39 -0.48 -9.07 -4.54
C ASN A 39 -0.14 -8.59 -5.96
N PRO A 40 0.27 -7.33 -6.14
CA PRO A 40 0.73 -6.89 -7.45
C PRO A 40 1.97 -7.70 -7.84
N ALA A 41 1.99 -8.23 -9.04
CA ALA A 41 3.20 -8.85 -9.56
C ALA A 41 4.32 -7.81 -9.67
N SER A 42 5.58 -8.26 -9.54
CA SER A 42 6.74 -7.37 -9.66
C SER A 42 6.72 -6.65 -11.01
N GLY A 43 6.70 -5.32 -10.99
CA GLY A 43 6.64 -4.49 -12.19
C GLY A 43 5.23 -4.12 -12.68
N GLU A 44 4.18 -4.62 -12.05
CA GLU A 44 2.79 -4.24 -12.36
C GLU A 44 2.32 -3.06 -11.52
N THR A 45 1.36 -2.32 -12.09
CA THR A 45 0.68 -1.24 -11.36
C THR A 45 -0.16 -1.83 -10.23
N ALA A 46 0.15 -1.48 -8.99
CA ALA A 46 -0.67 -1.90 -7.87
C ALA A 46 -2.12 -1.44 -8.04
N PRO A 47 -3.11 -2.31 -7.88
CA PRO A 47 -4.50 -1.95 -7.99
C PRO A 47 -4.88 -0.84 -7.01
N TYR A 48 -5.65 0.14 -7.52
CA TYR A 48 -6.07 1.28 -6.71
C TYR A 48 -7.50 1.71 -6.97
N VAL A 49 -8.07 2.44 -6.01
CA VAL A 49 -9.31 3.21 -6.12
C VAL A 49 -9.02 4.63 -5.68
N ALA A 50 -9.43 5.62 -6.46
CA ALA A 50 -9.29 7.03 -6.14
C ALA A 50 -10.66 7.72 -6.11
N PHE A 51 -10.92 8.46 -5.02
CA PHE A 51 -12.17 9.17 -4.80
C PHE A 51 -11.96 10.68 -4.95
N ASP A 52 -12.59 11.27 -5.96
CA ASP A 52 -12.79 12.70 -6.07
C ASP A 52 -14.14 13.05 -5.41
N VAL A 53 -14.10 13.25 -4.11
CA VAL A 53 -15.30 13.52 -3.31
C VAL A 53 -15.94 14.86 -3.66
N GLN A 54 -15.13 15.84 -4.10
CA GLN A 54 -15.68 17.15 -4.47
C GLN A 54 -16.61 17.04 -5.67
N ASN A 55 -16.25 16.22 -6.66
CA ASN A 55 -17.01 16.03 -7.90
C ASN A 55 -17.89 14.76 -7.88
N GLY A 56 -17.86 13.95 -6.82
CA GLY A 56 -18.62 12.70 -6.73
C GLY A 56 -18.18 11.68 -7.79
N ARG A 57 -16.89 11.60 -8.08
CA ARG A 57 -16.30 10.70 -9.08
C ARG A 57 -15.34 9.72 -8.45
N MET A 58 -15.33 8.51 -8.98
CA MET A 58 -14.36 7.47 -8.62
C MET A 58 -13.65 7.01 -9.88
N THR A 59 -12.33 6.83 -9.76
CA THR A 59 -11.49 6.15 -10.76
C THR A 59 -10.76 5.00 -10.09
N ALA A 60 -10.52 3.94 -10.85
CA ALA A 60 -9.82 2.77 -10.33
C ALA A 60 -9.03 2.09 -11.44
N ASN A 61 -8.05 1.28 -11.08
CA ASN A 61 -7.29 0.45 -12.02
C ASN A 61 -6.96 -0.86 -11.33
N GLY A 62 -7.25 -1.98 -11.99
CA GLY A 62 -7.02 -3.33 -11.49
C GLY A 62 -5.76 -4.00 -12.07
N GLY A 63 -4.94 -3.23 -12.80
CA GLY A 63 -3.74 -3.73 -13.48
C GLY A 63 -3.76 -3.51 -15.00
N CYS A 64 -4.93 -3.43 -15.63
CA CYS A 64 -5.08 -3.26 -17.06
C CYS A 64 -5.87 -1.98 -17.42
N ASN A 65 -7.17 -2.01 -17.22
CA ASN A 65 -8.06 -0.94 -17.64
C ASN A 65 -8.25 0.13 -16.57
N GLN A 66 -8.56 1.32 -17.04
CA GLN A 66 -9.03 2.41 -16.19
C GLN A 66 -10.53 2.24 -15.98
N LEU A 67 -10.95 2.02 -14.73
CA LEU A 67 -12.35 1.99 -14.32
C LEU A 67 -12.80 3.37 -13.86
N MET A 68 -14.06 3.73 -14.11
CA MET A 68 -14.63 4.98 -13.67
C MET A 68 -16.13 4.88 -13.40
N CYS A 69 -16.60 5.62 -12.41
CA CYS A 69 -18.02 5.79 -12.12
C CYS A 69 -18.26 7.08 -11.33
N SER A 70 -19.52 7.40 -11.08
CA SER A 70 -19.94 8.45 -10.16
C SER A 70 -20.57 7.87 -8.91
N PHE A 71 -20.61 8.69 -7.84
CA PHE A 71 -21.30 8.37 -6.60
C PHE A 71 -21.95 9.62 -6.02
N ASN A 72 -22.99 9.40 -5.19
CA ASN A 72 -23.63 10.51 -4.49
C ASN A 72 -22.82 10.86 -3.22
N LYS A 73 -22.18 12.03 -3.26
CA LYS A 73 -21.35 12.54 -2.16
C LYS A 73 -22.14 13.02 -0.93
N ASN A 74 -23.46 13.19 -1.06
CA ASN A 74 -24.33 13.72 0.00
C ASN A 74 -25.01 12.61 0.80
N LEU A 75 -24.61 11.36 0.65
CA LEU A 75 -25.13 10.25 1.43
C LEU A 75 -24.63 10.32 2.90
N PRO A 76 -25.38 9.77 3.85
CA PRO A 76 -24.92 9.65 5.24
C PRO A 76 -23.58 8.91 5.35
N ALA A 77 -22.80 9.27 6.37
CA ALA A 77 -21.54 8.58 6.66
C ALA A 77 -21.75 7.06 6.74
N GLY A 78 -20.82 6.29 6.16
CA GLY A 78 -20.90 4.85 6.06
C GLY A 78 -21.71 4.31 4.87
N THR A 79 -22.47 5.15 4.17
CA THR A 79 -23.23 4.77 2.97
C THR A 79 -22.47 5.18 1.71
N LEU A 80 -22.34 4.28 0.75
CA LEU A 80 -21.71 4.52 -0.53
C LEU A 80 -22.30 3.59 -1.56
N ASN A 81 -22.69 4.13 -2.70
CA ASN A 81 -23.08 3.36 -3.87
C ASN A 81 -22.51 4.01 -5.11
N PHE A 82 -22.10 3.19 -6.05
CA PHE A 82 -21.57 3.65 -7.33
C PHE A 82 -22.63 3.53 -8.42
N SER A 83 -22.58 4.44 -9.39
CA SER A 83 -23.25 4.23 -10.66
C SER A 83 -22.65 3.01 -11.38
N ARG A 84 -23.18 2.68 -12.57
CA ARG A 84 -22.56 1.64 -13.40
C ARG A 84 -21.07 1.94 -13.61
N VAL A 85 -20.21 0.97 -13.31
CA VAL A 85 -18.77 1.08 -13.51
C VAL A 85 -18.44 0.88 -14.99
N ALA A 86 -17.93 1.92 -15.63
CA ALA A 86 -17.39 1.87 -16.98
C ALA A 86 -15.87 1.67 -16.94
N GLY A 87 -15.31 1.09 -18.00
CA GLY A 87 -13.86 0.91 -18.13
C GLY A 87 -13.40 1.07 -19.57
N THR A 88 -12.10 1.33 -19.76
CA THR A 88 -11.45 1.17 -21.07
C THR A 88 -11.51 -0.30 -21.50
N MET A 89 -11.23 -0.59 -22.75
CA MET A 89 -11.36 -1.94 -23.32
C MET A 89 -10.02 -2.43 -23.88
N MET A 90 -8.98 -2.43 -23.04
CA MET A 90 -7.72 -3.06 -23.39
C MET A 90 -7.80 -4.55 -23.09
N ALA A 91 -7.22 -5.38 -23.96
CA ALA A 91 -7.06 -6.82 -23.71
C ALA A 91 -5.69 -7.07 -23.07
N CYS A 92 -5.68 -7.49 -21.82
CA CYS A 92 -4.47 -7.88 -21.09
C CYS A 92 -4.47 -9.39 -20.83
N PRO A 93 -3.29 -10.00 -20.66
CA PRO A 93 -3.16 -11.45 -20.45
C PRO A 93 -3.90 -11.95 -19.20
N ASP A 94 -3.92 -11.16 -18.12
CA ASP A 94 -4.67 -11.44 -16.90
C ASP A 94 -5.55 -10.24 -16.53
N MET A 95 -6.86 -10.48 -16.42
CA MET A 95 -7.87 -9.50 -16.02
C MET A 95 -8.60 -9.91 -14.75
N SER A 96 -8.18 -10.98 -14.09
CA SER A 96 -8.90 -11.57 -12.95
C SER A 96 -9.05 -10.59 -11.77
N THR A 97 -8.01 -9.83 -11.47
CA THR A 97 -8.04 -8.80 -10.42
C THR A 97 -8.99 -7.65 -10.81
N GLU A 98 -8.95 -7.20 -12.06
CA GLU A 98 -9.81 -6.13 -12.54
C GLU A 98 -11.28 -6.52 -12.54
N ASP A 99 -11.61 -7.72 -13.03
CA ASP A 99 -12.99 -8.26 -13.03
C ASP A 99 -13.53 -8.40 -11.60
N SER A 100 -12.71 -8.92 -10.68
CA SER A 100 -13.06 -9.02 -9.27
C SER A 100 -13.29 -7.66 -8.64
N MET A 101 -12.44 -6.69 -8.98
CA MET A 101 -12.51 -5.31 -8.51
C MET A 101 -13.75 -4.59 -9.03
N LYS A 102 -14.06 -4.73 -10.33
CA LYS A 102 -15.26 -4.18 -10.95
C LYS A 102 -16.53 -4.71 -10.29
N LEU A 103 -16.60 -6.03 -10.09
CA LEU A 103 -17.74 -6.67 -9.41
C LEU A 103 -17.88 -6.19 -7.96
N ALA A 104 -16.78 -6.05 -7.22
CA ALA A 104 -16.80 -5.54 -5.85
C ALA A 104 -17.28 -4.09 -5.78
N LEU A 105 -16.84 -3.23 -6.71
CA LEU A 105 -17.29 -1.85 -6.80
C LEU A 105 -18.79 -1.77 -7.12
N GLU A 106 -19.28 -2.52 -8.11
CA GLU A 106 -20.70 -2.54 -8.49
C GLU A 106 -21.63 -3.02 -7.36
N ASN A 107 -21.14 -3.88 -6.49
CA ASN A 107 -21.89 -4.38 -5.32
C ASN A 107 -21.70 -3.55 -4.05
N THR A 108 -20.92 -2.48 -4.09
CA THR A 108 -20.67 -1.64 -2.91
C THR A 108 -21.93 -0.88 -2.52
N THR A 109 -22.32 -1.02 -1.24
CA THR A 109 -23.46 -0.30 -0.62
C THR A 109 -23.06 0.60 0.53
N GLY A 110 -21.82 0.48 1.01
CA GLY A 110 -21.32 1.27 2.13
C GLY A 110 -19.81 1.17 2.31
N TYR A 111 -19.34 1.83 3.35
CA TYR A 111 -17.94 1.80 3.74
C TYR A 111 -17.77 1.98 5.25
N ARG A 112 -16.62 1.55 5.78
CA ARG A 112 -16.23 1.79 7.17
C ARG A 112 -14.72 1.94 7.30
N GLY A 113 -14.28 2.75 8.25
CA GLY A 113 -12.88 2.86 8.63
C GLY A 113 -12.46 1.77 9.62
N LEU A 114 -11.18 1.40 9.60
CA LEU A 114 -10.53 0.55 10.58
C LEU A 114 -9.59 1.39 11.47
N LYS A 115 -9.26 0.91 12.66
CA LYS A 115 -8.34 1.62 13.58
C LYS A 115 -6.94 1.82 13.01
N ASN A 116 -6.48 0.91 12.15
CA ASN A 116 -5.18 1.01 11.48
C ASN A 116 -5.15 2.03 10.31
N GLY A 117 -6.26 2.76 10.09
CA GLY A 117 -6.37 3.76 9.02
C GLY A 117 -6.79 3.19 7.67
N GLU A 118 -7.04 1.90 7.57
CA GLU A 118 -7.62 1.28 6.38
C GLU A 118 -9.12 1.55 6.27
N VAL A 119 -9.65 1.36 5.08
CA VAL A 119 -11.08 1.48 4.77
C VAL A 119 -11.56 0.19 4.14
N GLN A 120 -12.75 -0.27 4.54
CA GLN A 120 -13.44 -1.35 3.88
C GLN A 120 -14.62 -0.82 3.10
N LEU A 121 -14.74 -1.21 1.83
CA LEU A 121 -15.97 -1.11 1.06
C LEU A 121 -16.83 -2.33 1.35
N LEU A 122 -18.13 -2.11 1.48
CA LEU A 122 -19.09 -3.09 2.00
C LEU A 122 -20.19 -3.39 0.99
N CYS A 123 -20.60 -4.67 0.92
CA CYS A 123 -21.89 -5.08 0.40
C CYS A 123 -22.75 -5.49 1.60
N GLY A 124 -23.74 -4.67 1.99
CA GLY A 124 -24.39 -4.80 3.29
C GLY A 124 -23.37 -4.70 4.43
N ASN A 125 -23.20 -5.74 5.21
CA ASN A 125 -22.23 -5.81 6.31
C ASN A 125 -20.91 -6.53 5.95
N THR A 126 -20.83 -7.09 4.74
CA THR A 126 -19.66 -7.89 4.30
C THR A 126 -18.65 -7.00 3.60
N ALA A 127 -17.39 -7.08 4.03
CA ALA A 127 -16.30 -6.39 3.34
C ALA A 127 -16.04 -7.05 1.98
N VAL A 128 -16.21 -6.26 0.90
CA VAL A 128 -15.93 -6.70 -0.47
C VAL A 128 -14.57 -6.20 -0.96
N MET A 129 -14.04 -5.14 -0.34
CA MET A 129 -12.72 -4.61 -0.66
C MET A 129 -12.11 -3.96 0.56
N THR A 130 -10.82 -4.18 0.80
CA THR A 130 -10.06 -3.44 1.82
C THR A 130 -9.05 -2.54 1.15
N LEU A 131 -9.04 -1.29 1.56
CA LEU A 131 -8.26 -0.22 0.99
C LEU A 131 -7.29 0.35 2.03
N ARG A 132 -6.05 0.59 1.62
CA ARG A 132 -5.05 1.31 2.42
C ARG A 132 -4.75 2.63 1.76
N LYS A 133 -4.69 3.71 2.54
CA LYS A 133 -4.42 5.04 2.00
C LYS A 133 -3.12 5.01 1.21
N GLY A 134 -3.24 5.29 -0.10
CA GLY A 134 -2.11 5.54 -0.97
C GLY A 134 -1.87 7.04 -1.04
N TYR A 135 -0.65 7.50 -0.87
CA TYR A 135 -0.33 8.90 -1.13
C TYR A 135 -0.11 9.12 -2.63
N GLN A 136 -0.52 10.28 -3.13
CA GLN A 136 -0.64 10.58 -4.56
C GLN A 136 0.66 10.75 -5.33
N ASP A 137 1.82 10.72 -4.68
CA ASP A 137 3.10 10.92 -5.34
C ASP A 137 4.01 9.70 -5.19
N TYR A 138 3.89 8.77 -6.13
CA TYR A 138 4.73 7.57 -6.23
C TYR A 138 5.87 7.73 -7.26
N SER A 139 6.31 8.96 -7.49
CA SER A 139 7.50 9.22 -8.28
C SER A 139 8.76 8.89 -7.47
N ILE A 140 9.89 8.70 -8.14
CA ILE A 140 11.20 8.60 -7.49
C ILE A 140 11.44 9.80 -6.55
N SER A 141 10.90 10.98 -6.90
CA SER A 141 10.96 12.19 -6.08
C SER A 141 10.31 12.04 -4.69
N THR A 142 9.35 11.14 -4.53
CA THR A 142 8.76 10.82 -3.22
C THR A 142 9.74 10.11 -2.30
N LEU A 143 10.58 9.26 -2.86
CA LEU A 143 11.62 8.51 -2.13
C LEU A 143 12.87 9.37 -1.92
N GLU A 144 13.17 10.29 -2.84
CA GLU A 144 14.40 11.06 -2.87
C GLU A 144 14.78 11.66 -1.51
N GLY A 145 16.05 11.55 -1.19
CA GLY A 145 16.65 12.10 0.01
C GLY A 145 17.04 11.06 1.04
N LYS A 146 17.47 11.57 2.20
CA LYS A 146 17.96 10.76 3.31
C LYS A 146 16.85 10.52 4.32
N TRP A 147 16.71 9.26 4.72
CA TRP A 147 15.71 8.76 5.65
C TRP A 147 16.36 7.99 6.79
N THR A 148 15.79 8.11 7.99
CA THR A 148 16.20 7.32 9.15
C THR A 148 15.33 6.06 9.24
N ILE A 149 15.94 4.89 9.41
CA ILE A 149 15.23 3.64 9.64
C ILE A 149 14.69 3.66 11.08
N ARG A 150 13.38 3.48 11.25
CA ARG A 150 12.68 3.43 12.53
C ARG A 150 12.20 2.05 12.90
N GLU A 151 11.81 1.27 11.90
CA GLU A 151 11.33 -0.08 12.09
C GLU A 151 11.85 -0.96 10.96
N LEU A 152 12.25 -2.17 11.29
CA LEU A 152 12.79 -3.15 10.36
C LEU A 152 12.32 -4.54 10.79
N ASP A 153 11.65 -5.27 9.88
CA ASP A 153 11.09 -6.60 10.12
C ASP A 153 10.19 -6.65 11.38
N GLY A 154 9.30 -5.64 11.52
CA GLY A 154 8.37 -5.52 12.64
C GLY A 154 9.01 -5.14 13.98
N LYS A 155 10.30 -4.78 14.00
CA LYS A 155 11.02 -4.38 15.21
C LYS A 155 11.46 -2.92 15.13
N GLU A 156 11.23 -2.18 16.21
CA GLU A 156 11.78 -0.83 16.34
C GLU A 156 13.31 -0.88 16.39
N VAL A 157 13.94 -0.02 15.60
CA VAL A 157 15.40 0.15 15.57
C VAL A 157 15.77 1.55 16.01
N LYS A 158 16.83 1.65 16.82
CA LYS A 158 17.33 2.94 17.34
C LYS A 158 18.52 3.40 16.51
N SER A 159 18.32 4.49 15.77
CA SER A 159 19.39 5.20 15.10
C SER A 159 19.95 6.27 16.04
N THR A 160 21.27 6.33 16.21
CA THR A 160 21.95 7.34 17.01
C THR A 160 22.87 8.20 16.12
N VAL A 161 23.39 9.30 16.66
CA VAL A 161 24.37 10.14 15.94
C VAL A 161 25.67 9.37 15.69
N GLU A 162 26.08 8.54 16.64
CA GLU A 162 27.31 7.73 16.56
C GLU A 162 27.12 6.50 15.66
N ASN A 163 25.88 5.98 15.59
CA ASN A 163 25.53 4.81 14.78
C ASN A 163 24.26 5.08 13.95
N PRO A 164 24.38 5.87 12.87
CA PRO A 164 23.23 6.27 12.08
C PRO A 164 22.71 5.09 11.23
N LEU A 165 21.43 4.75 11.42
CA LEU A 165 20.73 3.78 10.59
C LEU A 165 19.90 4.55 9.56
N THR A 166 20.43 4.71 8.36
CA THR A 166 19.81 5.57 7.35
C THR A 166 19.82 4.92 5.98
N VAL A 167 18.82 5.27 5.18
CA VAL A 167 18.81 4.98 3.75
C VAL A 167 18.62 6.28 2.97
N THR A 168 19.40 6.45 1.92
CA THR A 168 19.30 7.58 0.98
C THR A 168 18.91 7.04 -0.37
N PHE A 169 17.89 7.61 -0.97
CA PHE A 169 17.46 7.32 -2.34
C PHE A 169 17.82 8.49 -3.24
N ASP A 170 18.36 8.21 -4.42
CA ASP A 170 18.67 9.22 -5.42
C ASP A 170 17.68 9.21 -6.61
N GLN A 171 17.71 10.26 -7.41
CA GLN A 171 16.81 10.43 -8.57
C GLN A 171 17.09 9.46 -9.71
N ASN A 172 18.25 8.79 -9.72
CA ASN A 172 18.65 7.84 -10.77
C ASN A 172 18.26 6.41 -10.44
N GLY A 173 17.58 6.18 -9.30
CA GLY A 173 17.18 4.86 -8.84
C GLY A 173 18.29 4.15 -8.06
N GLY A 174 19.28 4.89 -7.53
CA GLY A 174 20.28 4.36 -6.62
C GLY A 174 19.85 4.50 -5.16
N TYR A 175 20.24 3.55 -4.32
CA TYR A 175 20.11 3.68 -2.87
C TYR A 175 21.45 3.47 -2.16
N PHE A 176 21.59 4.14 -1.03
CA PHE A 176 22.72 3.98 -0.12
C PHE A 176 22.20 3.83 1.31
N CYS A 177 22.53 2.74 1.97
CA CYS A 177 22.12 2.44 3.33
C CYS A 177 23.33 2.36 4.25
N THR A 178 23.24 3.03 5.40
CA THR A 178 24.18 2.88 6.51
C THR A 178 23.50 2.05 7.59
N THR A 179 24.06 0.88 7.90
CA THR A 179 23.47 -0.09 8.84
C THR A 179 24.17 -0.09 10.21
N GLY A 180 24.94 0.96 10.46
CA GLY A 180 25.72 1.11 11.68
C GLY A 180 27.15 0.61 11.55
N CYS A 181 27.37 -0.53 10.93
CA CYS A 181 28.70 -1.10 10.67
C CYS A 181 29.06 -0.93 9.20
N ASN A 182 28.37 -1.64 8.36
CA ASN A 182 28.62 -1.61 6.92
C ASN A 182 27.70 -0.66 6.18
N ASN A 183 28.13 -0.32 4.98
CA ASN A 183 27.34 0.45 4.03
C ASN A 183 26.89 -0.46 2.89
N ILE A 184 25.63 -0.35 2.51
CA ILE A 184 25.03 -1.11 1.41
C ILE A 184 24.65 -0.14 0.30
N ARG A 185 25.02 -0.48 -0.94
CA ARG A 185 24.64 0.27 -2.14
C ARG A 185 23.97 -0.65 -3.11
N GLY A 186 22.97 -0.16 -3.81
CA GLY A 186 22.30 -0.87 -4.88
C GLY A 186 21.41 0.06 -5.68
N ASP A 187 20.65 -0.53 -6.56
CA ASP A 187 19.66 0.16 -7.37
C ASP A 187 18.24 -0.27 -7.00
N PHE A 188 17.28 0.56 -7.35
CA PHE A 188 15.86 0.27 -7.21
C PHE A 188 15.10 0.77 -8.44
N ARG A 189 13.96 0.17 -8.69
CA ARG A 189 13.01 0.61 -9.72
C ARG A 189 11.64 0.77 -9.09
N THR A 190 10.91 1.79 -9.53
CA THR A 190 9.55 2.04 -9.07
C THR A 190 8.57 2.05 -10.23
N SER A 191 7.37 1.56 -9.96
CA SER A 191 6.23 1.68 -10.85
C SER A 191 4.99 1.89 -9.98
N TYR A 192 4.49 3.11 -9.93
CA TYR A 192 3.44 3.53 -8.98
C TYR A 192 3.84 3.22 -7.52
N THR A 193 3.11 2.33 -6.83
CA THR A 193 3.42 1.87 -5.47
C THR A 193 4.38 0.70 -5.42
N ALA A 194 4.62 0.07 -6.56
CA ALA A 194 5.57 -1.04 -6.64
C ALA A 194 7.00 -0.52 -6.57
N ILE A 195 7.85 -1.26 -5.88
CA ILE A 195 9.28 -1.02 -5.81
C ILE A 195 10.00 -2.37 -5.84
N THR A 196 11.07 -2.44 -6.60
CA THR A 196 11.95 -3.60 -6.64
C THR A 196 13.37 -3.13 -6.38
N PHE A 197 14.04 -3.75 -5.45
CA PHE A 197 15.43 -3.51 -5.15
C PHE A 197 16.30 -4.53 -5.89
N GLY A 198 17.35 -4.04 -6.52
CA GLY A 198 18.42 -4.89 -7.09
C GLY A 198 19.33 -5.42 -5.98
N ASP A 199 20.24 -6.32 -6.39
CA ASP A 199 21.26 -6.88 -5.49
C ASP A 199 22.13 -5.75 -4.93
N GLY A 200 22.22 -5.66 -3.60
CA GLY A 200 23.04 -4.67 -2.92
C GLY A 200 24.47 -5.17 -2.72
N MET A 201 25.43 -4.27 -2.91
CA MET A 201 26.82 -4.49 -2.53
C MET A 201 27.06 -3.91 -1.13
N SER A 202 27.63 -4.70 -0.23
CA SER A 202 28.00 -4.28 1.13
C SER A 202 29.51 -4.21 1.30
N THR A 203 29.97 -3.24 2.09
CA THR A 203 31.34 -3.30 2.65
C THR A 203 31.44 -4.50 3.59
N ARG A 204 32.66 -5.00 3.79
CA ARG A 204 32.88 -6.23 4.60
C ARG A 204 33.72 -5.95 5.82
N MET A 205 33.28 -5.02 6.68
CA MET A 205 33.89 -4.85 7.98
C MET A 205 33.34 -5.89 8.94
N ALA A 206 34.20 -6.49 9.75
CA ALA A 206 33.79 -7.39 10.82
C ALA A 206 33.42 -6.54 12.04
N CYS A 207 32.14 -6.52 12.40
CA CYS A 207 31.62 -5.81 13.56
C CYS A 207 31.03 -6.78 14.58
N PRO A 208 31.07 -6.41 15.87
CA PRO A 208 30.54 -7.27 16.93
C PRO A 208 29.04 -7.57 16.79
N ASP A 209 28.27 -6.62 16.25
CA ASP A 209 26.84 -6.78 15.96
C ASP A 209 26.55 -6.41 14.51
N MET A 210 26.08 -7.40 13.75
CA MET A 210 25.66 -7.25 12.34
C MET A 210 24.16 -7.53 12.16
N THR A 211 23.39 -7.59 13.23
CA THR A 211 21.97 -7.97 13.21
C THR A 211 21.16 -7.06 12.28
N ILE A 212 21.35 -5.75 12.36
CA ILE A 212 20.62 -4.78 11.54
C ILE A 212 20.95 -4.95 10.06
N GLU A 213 22.23 -5.10 9.73
CA GLU A 213 22.68 -5.33 8.35
C GLU A 213 22.08 -6.59 7.76
N GLN A 214 22.18 -7.71 8.47
CA GLN A 214 21.64 -8.99 8.04
C GLN A 214 20.12 -8.93 7.87
N THR A 215 19.42 -8.28 8.81
CA THR A 215 17.97 -8.07 8.72
C THR A 215 17.63 -7.23 7.51
N PHE A 216 18.34 -6.11 7.28
CA PHE A 216 18.12 -5.23 6.12
C PHE A 216 18.30 -6.00 4.80
N GLN A 217 19.38 -6.76 4.66
CA GLN A 217 19.66 -7.57 3.47
C GLN A 217 18.60 -8.66 3.24
N THR A 218 18.05 -9.23 4.33
CA THR A 218 17.00 -10.26 4.26
C THR A 218 15.64 -9.67 3.89
N VAL A 219 15.36 -8.46 4.35
CA VAL A 219 14.08 -7.76 4.15
C VAL A 219 14.00 -7.13 2.76
N LEU A 220 15.09 -6.55 2.30
CA LEU A 220 15.12 -5.75 1.06
C LEU A 220 14.53 -6.48 -0.17
N PRO A 221 14.91 -7.74 -0.48
CA PRO A 221 14.36 -8.45 -1.63
C PRO A 221 12.89 -8.87 -1.48
N LYS A 222 12.33 -8.81 -0.27
CA LYS A 222 10.92 -9.13 0.01
C LYS A 222 10.00 -7.93 -0.18
N ILE A 223 10.56 -6.72 -0.26
CA ILE A 223 9.79 -5.50 -0.45
C ILE A 223 9.29 -5.44 -1.88
N VAL A 224 7.99 -5.29 -2.06
CA VAL A 224 7.34 -5.16 -3.38
C VAL A 224 6.55 -3.87 -3.54
N SER A 225 6.23 -3.18 -2.43
CA SER A 225 5.47 -1.94 -2.49
C SER A 225 5.89 -0.96 -1.39
N TYR A 226 5.57 0.31 -1.60
CA TYR A 226 5.82 1.37 -0.62
C TYR A 226 4.69 2.39 -0.61
N GLY A 227 4.63 3.19 0.45
CA GLY A 227 3.69 4.28 0.59
C GLY A 227 4.12 5.27 1.66
N ARG A 228 3.53 6.46 1.65
CA ARG A 228 3.74 7.42 2.73
C ARG A 228 2.90 7.05 3.95
N THR A 229 3.48 7.27 5.12
CA THR A 229 2.76 7.15 6.39
C THR A 229 2.05 8.48 6.73
N ALA A 230 1.07 8.43 7.64
CA ALA A 230 0.31 9.61 8.04
C ALA A 230 1.18 10.70 8.69
N ASP A 231 2.31 10.32 9.27
CA ASP A 231 3.31 11.20 9.88
C ASP A 231 4.35 11.73 8.87
N GLY A 232 4.14 11.50 7.57
CA GLY A 232 5.00 11.97 6.48
C GLY A 232 6.23 11.10 6.21
N GLY A 233 6.37 9.96 6.90
CA GLY A 233 7.40 8.96 6.65
C GLY A 233 7.11 8.10 5.43
N LEU A 234 7.87 7.02 5.28
CA LEU A 234 7.70 5.98 4.27
C LEU A 234 7.53 4.61 4.96
N ALA A 235 6.66 3.79 4.42
CA ALA A 235 6.53 2.39 4.80
C ALA A 235 6.68 1.49 3.57
N PHE A 236 7.36 0.37 3.74
CA PHE A 236 7.63 -0.61 2.70
C PHE A 236 7.02 -1.95 3.09
N TYR A 237 6.41 -2.63 2.13
CA TYR A 237 5.56 -3.79 2.39
C TYR A 237 5.99 -4.99 1.55
N SER A 238 5.80 -6.18 2.12
CA SER A 238 5.92 -7.47 1.43
C SER A 238 4.76 -7.71 0.46
N ALA A 239 4.85 -8.77 -0.33
CA ALA A 239 3.75 -9.27 -1.17
C ALA A 239 2.50 -9.61 -0.34
N ASP A 240 2.66 -10.01 0.91
CA ASP A 240 1.57 -10.28 1.85
C ASP A 240 1.02 -9.03 2.56
N ASN A 241 1.43 -7.84 2.14
CA ASN A 241 1.10 -6.55 2.75
C ASN A 241 1.56 -6.42 4.23
N GLU A 242 2.57 -7.17 4.64
CA GLU A 242 3.23 -6.96 5.92
C GLU A 242 4.20 -5.79 5.82
N MET A 243 4.20 -4.90 6.81
CA MET A 243 5.16 -3.79 6.85
C MET A 243 6.53 -4.32 7.25
N LEU A 244 7.50 -4.23 6.34
CA LEU A 244 8.86 -4.73 6.51
C LEU A 244 9.85 -3.65 6.93
N MET A 245 9.59 -2.38 6.56
CA MET A 245 10.47 -1.27 6.89
C MET A 245 9.67 0.02 7.03
N LYS A 246 9.98 0.81 8.06
CA LYS A 246 9.45 2.17 8.24
C LYS A 246 10.59 3.16 8.34
N LEU A 247 10.46 4.26 7.59
CA LEU A 247 11.44 5.34 7.51
C LEU A 247 10.80 6.67 7.89
N ASN A 248 11.55 7.53 8.59
CA ASN A 248 11.18 8.92 8.85
C ASN A 248 12.33 9.86 8.47
N ARG A 249 12.01 11.09 8.18
CA ARG A 249 13.01 12.16 7.99
C ARG A 249 13.55 12.67 9.31
#